data_55d1e250825628cb17352bf58a6d590d
#
_entry.id   55d1e250825628cb17352bf58a6d590d
#
_cell.length_a   1.000
_cell.length_b   1.000
_cell.length_c   1.000
_cell.angle_alpha   90.00
_cell.angle_beta   90.00
_cell.angle_gamma   90.00
#
_symmetry.space_group_name_H-M   'P 1'
#
loop_
_entity.id
_entity.type
_entity.pdbx_description
1 polymer ?
#
loop_
_entity_poly.entity_id
_entity_poly.type
_entity_poly.pdbx_seq_one_letter_code
_entity_poly.pdbx_strand_id
1 'polypeptide(L)'
;TGYTPKQIGPLFESISFCLSKGLGTPAGSLLLGSKEFIKEARRVRKVFGGGMRQAGYLAAAGLYALQHNVERLKEDHVRAKKLGDAIKNLAYVKDVLPVDTNIVIFTLHDAMPLDYFLQQLQDKNIRAVAFGKQTVRFVTHLEITDN
;
A
#
# COMPACT_ATOMS: atom_id res chain seq x y z
N THR A 1 -13.32 3.29 -3.45
CA THR A 1 -14.41 2.64 -2.71
C THR A 1 -15.56 3.62 -2.64
N GLY A 2 -16.80 3.22 -2.88
CA GLY A 2 -17.97 4.10 -2.83
C GLY A 2 -18.42 4.51 -1.41
N TYR A 3 -17.59 4.31 -0.39
CA TYR A 3 -17.91 4.56 1.02
C TYR A 3 -17.13 5.74 1.58
N THR A 4 -17.79 6.52 2.42
CA THR A 4 -17.16 7.61 3.18
C THR A 4 -16.55 7.10 4.49
N PRO A 5 -15.55 7.79 5.06
CA PRO A 5 -15.01 7.44 6.38
C PRO A 5 -16.06 7.37 7.49
N LYS A 6 -17.11 8.21 7.42
CA LYS A 6 -18.23 8.20 8.37
C LYS A 6 -19.09 6.95 8.29
N GLN A 7 -19.14 6.28 7.13
CA GLN A 7 -19.86 5.01 6.97
C GLN A 7 -19.01 3.82 7.43
N ILE A 8 -17.68 3.91 7.26
CA ILE A 8 -16.77 2.82 7.62
C ILE A 8 -16.46 2.80 9.12
N GLY A 9 -16.22 3.97 9.72
CA GLY A 9 -15.81 4.08 11.13
C GLY A 9 -16.68 3.29 12.11
N PRO A 10 -18.01 3.38 12.06
CA PRO A 10 -18.90 2.69 12.99
C PRO A 10 -18.94 1.15 12.84
N LEU A 11 -18.34 0.59 11.77
CA LEU A 11 -18.30 -0.86 11.55
C LEU A 11 -17.20 -1.56 12.36
N PHE A 12 -16.30 -0.80 12.99
CA PHE A 12 -15.13 -1.33 13.69
C PHE A 12 -14.95 -0.63 15.05
N GLU A 13 -14.52 -1.38 16.07
CA GLU A 13 -14.16 -0.86 17.39
C GLU A 13 -12.89 0.00 17.31
N SER A 14 -11.98 -0.39 16.42
CA SER A 14 -10.77 0.36 16.16
C SER A 14 -10.27 0.16 14.73
N ILE A 15 -9.57 1.15 14.19
CA ILE A 15 -8.97 1.11 12.86
C ILE A 15 -7.52 1.56 12.98
N SER A 16 -6.60 0.76 12.44
CA SER A 16 -5.20 1.14 12.30
C SER A 16 -4.86 1.31 10.83
N PHE A 17 -4.15 2.39 10.48
CA PHE A 17 -3.63 2.58 9.14
C PHE A 17 -2.22 3.18 9.13
N CYS A 18 -1.44 2.77 8.14
CA CYS A 18 -0.06 3.21 7.99
C CYS A 18 0.01 4.53 7.24
N LEU A 19 0.86 5.43 7.72
CA LEU A 19 1.21 6.67 7.03
C LEU A 19 2.40 6.47 6.06
N SER A 20 3.27 5.49 6.36
CA SER A 20 4.53 5.23 5.66
C SER A 20 4.41 4.32 4.41
N LYS A 21 3.26 4.32 3.76
CA LYS A 21 3.00 3.58 2.51
C LYS A 21 2.60 4.57 1.42
N GLY A 22 1.46 4.41 0.76
CA GLY A 22 0.98 5.30 -0.29
C GLY A 22 0.88 6.78 0.11
N LEU A 23 0.77 7.08 1.40
CA LEU A 23 0.80 8.46 1.91
C LEU A 23 2.20 9.09 1.94
N GLY A 24 3.27 8.29 1.80
CA GLY A 24 4.63 8.78 1.58
C GLY A 24 5.33 9.39 2.79
N THR A 25 4.87 9.12 4.03
CA THR A 25 5.61 9.58 5.22
C THR A 25 6.80 8.67 5.53
N PRO A 26 7.87 9.17 6.16
CA PRO A 26 9.05 8.37 6.49
C PRO A 26 8.74 7.24 7.48
N ALA A 27 7.79 7.44 8.40
CA ALA A 27 7.35 6.46 9.38
C ALA A 27 6.01 6.83 9.96
N GLY A 28 5.34 5.88 10.63
CA GLY A 28 4.17 6.12 11.46
C GLY A 28 2.94 5.33 11.04
N SER A 29 2.10 5.12 12.05
CA SER A 29 0.75 4.57 11.91
C SER A 29 -0.19 5.34 12.83
N LEU A 30 -1.45 5.43 12.44
CA LEU A 30 -2.51 6.00 13.26
C LEU A 30 -3.42 4.90 13.75
N LEU A 31 -3.81 5.00 15.02
CA LEU A 31 -4.83 4.16 15.63
C LEU A 31 -6.04 5.03 15.95
N LEU A 32 -7.20 4.66 15.44
CA LEU A 32 -8.49 5.31 15.65
C LEU A 32 -9.36 4.42 16.52
N GLY A 33 -10.19 5.02 17.36
CA GLY A 33 -11.12 4.30 18.23
C GLY A 33 -11.82 5.27 19.20
N SER A 34 -12.57 4.73 20.16
CA SER A 34 -13.20 5.56 21.19
C SER A 34 -12.15 6.30 22.03
N LYS A 35 -12.58 7.34 22.71
CA LYS A 35 -11.70 8.13 23.58
C LYS A 35 -11.07 7.26 24.68
N GLU A 36 -11.88 6.38 25.27
CA GLU A 36 -11.48 5.44 26.31
C GLU A 36 -10.44 4.46 25.77
N PHE A 37 -10.73 3.83 24.64
CA PHE A 37 -9.81 2.91 23.98
C PHE A 37 -8.46 3.57 23.67
N ILE A 38 -8.47 4.77 23.10
CA ILE A 38 -7.23 5.48 22.77
C ILE A 38 -6.43 5.90 24.01
N LYS A 39 -7.12 6.21 25.13
CA LYS A 39 -6.45 6.51 26.41
C LYS A 39 -5.66 5.28 26.90
N GLU A 40 -6.25 4.10 26.86
CA GLU A 40 -5.58 2.86 27.24
C GLU A 40 -4.48 2.48 26.24
N ALA A 41 -4.74 2.58 24.94
CA ALA A 41 -3.77 2.30 23.90
C ALA A 41 -2.49 3.16 24.04
N ARG A 42 -2.61 4.43 24.44
CA ARG A 42 -1.45 5.29 24.72
C ARG A 42 -0.63 4.77 25.89
N ARG A 43 -1.26 4.24 26.94
CA ARG A 43 -0.57 3.64 28.07
C ARG A 43 0.17 2.37 27.64
N VAL A 44 -0.52 1.49 26.91
CA VAL A 44 0.07 0.25 26.37
C VAL A 44 1.26 0.56 25.49
N ARG A 45 1.13 1.52 24.56
CA ARG A 45 2.24 1.99 23.73
C ARG A 45 3.44 2.42 24.57
N LYS A 46 3.24 3.12 25.66
CA LYS A 46 4.31 3.55 26.56
C LYS A 46 5.01 2.37 27.22
N VAL A 47 4.23 1.38 27.71
CA VAL A 47 4.75 0.16 28.35
C VAL A 47 5.63 -0.65 27.39
N PHE A 48 5.22 -0.75 26.12
CA PHE A 48 5.99 -1.46 25.08
C PHE A 48 7.12 -0.63 24.44
N GLY A 49 7.52 0.47 25.04
CA GLY A 49 8.63 1.30 24.56
C GLY A 49 8.31 2.23 23.39
N GLY A 50 7.05 2.30 22.92
CA GLY A 50 6.62 3.14 21.81
C GLY A 50 6.37 4.61 22.16
N GLY A 51 6.75 5.06 23.35
CA GLY A 51 6.60 6.45 23.80
C GLY A 51 7.72 7.35 23.32
N MET A 52 7.88 7.48 22.00
CA MET A 52 8.91 8.32 21.38
C MET A 52 8.78 9.79 21.79
N ARG A 53 9.91 10.40 22.17
CA ARG A 53 10.03 11.85 22.35
C ARG A 53 10.22 12.54 21.00
N GLN A 54 9.92 13.83 20.93
CA GLN A 54 10.05 14.64 19.71
C GLN A 54 9.36 14.04 18.49
N ALA A 55 8.26 13.29 18.70
CA ALA A 55 7.46 12.70 17.63
C ALA A 55 6.75 13.76 16.73
N GLY A 56 6.86 15.04 17.09
CA GLY A 56 6.30 16.15 16.32
C GLY A 56 6.82 16.23 14.88
N TYR A 57 8.06 15.84 14.61
CA TYR A 57 8.61 15.78 13.24
C TYR A 57 7.85 14.75 12.38
N LEU A 58 7.62 13.55 12.93
CA LEU A 58 6.85 12.51 12.24
C LEU A 58 5.36 12.90 12.12
N ALA A 59 4.81 13.55 13.17
CA ALA A 59 3.45 14.03 13.14
C ALA A 59 3.25 15.15 12.10
N ALA A 60 4.21 16.04 11.93
CA ALA A 60 4.18 17.08 10.90
C ALA A 60 4.18 16.46 9.49
N ALA A 61 5.04 15.47 9.25
CA ALA A 61 5.03 14.71 7.99
C ALA A 61 3.68 14.00 7.77
N GLY A 62 3.09 13.42 8.82
CA GLY A 62 1.77 12.81 8.78
C GLY A 62 0.64 13.80 8.44
N LEU A 63 0.66 14.99 9.06
CA LEU A 63 -0.29 16.07 8.75
C LEU A 63 -0.18 16.52 7.30
N TYR A 64 1.05 16.75 6.82
CA TYR A 64 1.30 17.10 5.44
C TYR A 64 0.71 16.05 4.48
N ALA A 65 1.02 14.77 4.73
CA ALA A 65 0.54 13.67 3.90
C ALA A 65 -1.00 13.58 3.87
N LEU A 66 -1.66 13.76 5.01
CA LEU A 66 -3.12 13.75 5.08
C LEU A 66 -3.76 14.93 4.36
N GLN A 67 -3.09 16.07 4.30
CA GLN A 67 -3.59 17.28 3.60
C GLN A 67 -3.32 17.25 2.09
N HIS A 68 -2.20 16.65 1.66
CA HIS A 68 -1.72 16.78 0.28
C HIS A 68 -1.67 15.45 -0.50
N ASN A 69 -1.50 14.31 0.18
CA ASN A 69 -1.25 13.04 -0.51
C ASN A 69 -2.48 12.12 -0.63
N VAL A 70 -3.58 12.41 0.09
CA VAL A 70 -4.78 11.55 0.04
C VAL A 70 -5.41 11.54 -1.34
N GLU A 71 -5.61 12.70 -1.95
CA GLU A 71 -6.26 12.81 -3.25
C GLU A 71 -5.40 12.21 -4.38
N ARG A 72 -4.06 12.35 -4.29
CA ARG A 72 -3.16 11.79 -5.30
C ARG A 72 -3.10 10.26 -5.31
N LEU A 73 -3.57 9.57 -4.27
CA LEU A 73 -3.66 8.10 -4.28
C LEU A 73 -4.48 7.57 -5.46
N LYS A 74 -5.39 8.37 -6.00
CA LYS A 74 -6.15 8.04 -7.22
C LYS A 74 -5.25 7.85 -8.44
N GLU A 75 -4.16 8.60 -8.53
CA GLU A 75 -3.18 8.47 -9.62
C GLU A 75 -2.49 7.10 -9.56
N ASP A 76 -2.09 6.67 -8.37
CA ASP A 76 -1.49 5.35 -8.17
C ASP A 76 -2.46 4.23 -8.57
N HIS A 77 -3.76 4.38 -8.25
CA HIS A 77 -4.79 3.41 -8.65
C HIS A 77 -4.99 3.38 -10.18
N VAL A 78 -4.99 4.54 -10.83
CA VAL A 78 -5.12 4.64 -12.29
C VAL A 78 -3.91 3.97 -12.97
N ARG A 79 -2.69 4.24 -12.50
CA ARG A 79 -1.46 3.63 -13.01
C ARG A 79 -1.45 2.11 -12.80
N ALA A 80 -1.85 1.65 -11.61
CA ALA A 80 -1.98 0.22 -11.31
C ALA A 80 -2.96 -0.46 -12.27
N LYS A 81 -4.12 0.16 -12.51
CA LYS A 81 -5.14 -0.38 -13.42
C LYS A 81 -4.62 -0.46 -14.86
N LYS A 82 -4.00 0.61 -15.38
CA LYS A 82 -3.36 0.60 -16.70
C LYS A 82 -2.34 -0.53 -16.83
N LEU A 83 -1.50 -0.72 -15.78
CA LEU A 83 -0.50 -1.78 -15.74
C LEU A 83 -1.15 -3.16 -15.73
N GLY A 84 -2.17 -3.38 -14.90
CA GLY A 84 -2.91 -4.64 -14.84
C GLY A 84 -3.60 -4.99 -16.16
N ASP A 85 -4.22 -4.02 -16.82
CA ASP A 85 -4.87 -4.19 -18.12
C ASP A 85 -3.84 -4.55 -19.23
N ALA A 86 -2.65 -3.94 -19.19
CA ALA A 86 -1.57 -4.28 -20.12
C ALA A 86 -1.01 -5.71 -19.87
N ILE A 87 -0.77 -6.06 -18.60
CA ILE A 87 -0.24 -7.37 -18.21
C ILE A 87 -1.20 -8.49 -18.57
N LYS A 88 -2.51 -8.29 -18.44
CA LYS A 88 -3.53 -9.30 -18.72
C LYS A 88 -3.47 -9.88 -20.13
N ASN A 89 -2.95 -9.13 -21.08
CA ASN A 89 -2.86 -9.52 -22.49
C ASN A 89 -1.55 -10.22 -22.85
N LEU A 90 -0.64 -10.45 -21.90
CA LEU A 90 0.65 -11.08 -22.16
C LEU A 90 0.52 -12.60 -22.15
N ALA A 91 1.06 -13.26 -23.16
CA ALA A 91 0.91 -14.70 -23.38
C ALA A 91 1.46 -15.58 -22.23
N TYR A 92 2.38 -15.06 -21.43
CA TYR A 92 2.96 -15.76 -20.29
C TYR A 92 2.21 -15.50 -18.98
N VAL A 93 1.16 -14.67 -18.99
CA VAL A 93 0.31 -14.39 -17.83
C VAL A 93 -0.94 -15.26 -17.89
N LYS A 94 -1.17 -15.99 -16.81
CA LYS A 94 -2.30 -16.89 -16.65
C LYS A 94 -3.54 -16.17 -16.15
N ASP A 95 -3.37 -15.28 -15.18
CA ASP A 95 -4.45 -14.55 -14.53
C ASP A 95 -3.95 -13.26 -13.89
N VAL A 96 -4.83 -12.25 -13.78
CA VAL A 96 -4.59 -11.01 -13.07
C VAL A 96 -5.77 -10.78 -12.13
N LEU A 97 -5.50 -10.66 -10.83
CA LEU A 97 -6.53 -10.34 -9.85
C LEU A 97 -7.13 -8.94 -10.10
N PRO A 98 -8.39 -8.69 -9.67
CA PRO A 98 -8.98 -7.36 -9.76
C PRO A 98 -8.07 -6.29 -9.17
N VAL A 99 -7.81 -5.22 -9.95
CA VAL A 99 -6.95 -4.11 -9.54
C VAL A 99 -7.83 -2.98 -9.00
N ASP A 100 -8.10 -3.02 -7.70
CA ASP A 100 -8.95 -2.04 -7.01
C ASP A 100 -8.17 -0.92 -6.32
N THR A 101 -6.84 -1.11 -6.16
CA THR A 101 -5.96 -0.16 -5.48
C THR A 101 -4.66 0.03 -6.29
N ASN A 102 -3.58 0.35 -5.61
CA ASN A 102 -2.24 0.50 -6.18
C ASN A 102 -1.46 -0.83 -6.27
N ILE A 103 -2.10 -1.97 -6.06
CA ILE A 103 -1.46 -3.29 -6.07
C ILE A 103 -1.96 -4.08 -7.27
N VAL A 104 -1.02 -4.61 -8.06
CA VAL A 104 -1.29 -5.52 -9.18
C VAL A 104 -0.71 -6.88 -8.81
N ILE A 105 -1.56 -7.89 -8.77
CA ILE A 105 -1.16 -9.27 -8.51
C ILE A 105 -1.55 -10.11 -9.72
N PHE A 106 -0.58 -10.86 -10.24
CA PHE A 106 -0.81 -11.73 -11.39
C PHE A 106 -0.04 -13.04 -11.27
N THR A 107 -0.56 -14.06 -11.90
CA THR A 107 0.02 -15.40 -11.91
C THR A 107 0.58 -15.71 -13.30
N LEU A 108 1.79 -16.24 -13.34
CA LEU A 108 2.44 -16.70 -14.58
C LEU A 108 1.98 -18.13 -14.94
N HIS A 109 1.97 -18.45 -16.22
CA HIS A 109 1.87 -19.84 -16.68
C HIS A 109 3.10 -20.64 -16.23
N ASP A 110 2.94 -21.93 -15.99
CA ASP A 110 4.03 -22.84 -15.57
C ASP A 110 5.20 -22.89 -16.57
N ALA A 111 4.95 -22.58 -17.84
CA ALA A 111 5.99 -22.47 -18.88
C ALA A 111 6.93 -21.26 -18.70
N MET A 112 6.56 -20.27 -17.87
CA MET A 112 7.39 -19.12 -17.52
C MET A 112 7.86 -19.25 -16.05
N PRO A 113 9.09 -19.73 -15.78
CA PRO A 113 9.59 -19.85 -14.43
C PRO A 113 9.63 -18.49 -13.73
N LEU A 114 9.13 -18.43 -12.49
CA LEU A 114 9.04 -17.20 -11.71
C LEU A 114 10.40 -16.51 -11.54
N ASP A 115 11.44 -17.29 -11.19
CA ASP A 115 12.78 -16.76 -10.95
C ASP A 115 13.38 -16.15 -12.22
N TYR A 116 13.17 -16.82 -13.38
CA TYR A 116 13.59 -16.28 -14.67
C TYR A 116 12.87 -14.96 -14.98
N PHE A 117 11.57 -14.92 -14.77
CA PHE A 117 10.78 -13.69 -14.99
C PHE A 117 11.27 -12.53 -14.12
N LEU A 118 11.49 -12.79 -12.82
CA LEU A 118 11.99 -11.76 -11.88
C LEU A 118 13.40 -11.30 -12.26
N GLN A 119 14.27 -12.19 -12.72
CA GLN A 119 15.58 -11.83 -13.22
C GLN A 119 15.51 -10.93 -14.45
N GLN A 120 14.64 -11.26 -15.43
CA GLN A 120 14.45 -10.42 -16.62
C GLN A 120 13.94 -9.01 -16.28
N LEU A 121 13.10 -8.88 -15.25
CA LEU A 121 12.68 -7.56 -14.73
C LEU A 121 13.84 -6.82 -14.09
N GLN A 122 14.62 -7.50 -13.26
CA GLN A 122 15.77 -6.91 -12.58
C GLN A 122 16.83 -6.40 -13.57
N ASP A 123 17.09 -7.16 -14.64
CA ASP A 123 18.01 -6.77 -15.71
C ASP A 123 17.55 -5.48 -16.44
N LYS A 124 16.26 -5.17 -16.36
CA LYS A 124 15.65 -3.93 -16.87
C LYS A 124 15.46 -2.86 -15.78
N ASN A 125 16.05 -3.02 -14.59
CA ASN A 125 15.88 -2.15 -13.43
C ASN A 125 14.43 -2.06 -12.91
N ILE A 126 13.60 -3.06 -13.18
CA ILE A 126 12.24 -3.16 -12.64
C ILE A 126 12.25 -4.07 -11.43
N ARG A 127 11.86 -3.53 -10.27
CA ARG A 127 11.76 -4.30 -9.03
C ARG A 127 10.37 -4.90 -8.87
N ALA A 128 10.32 -6.19 -8.66
CA ALA A 128 9.10 -6.94 -8.38
C ALA A 128 9.32 -7.92 -7.24
N VAL A 129 8.24 -8.39 -6.64
CA VAL A 129 8.29 -9.31 -5.50
C VAL A 129 7.48 -10.56 -5.83
N ALA A 130 8.08 -11.73 -5.58
CA ALA A 130 7.33 -12.98 -5.53
C ALA A 130 6.27 -12.90 -4.40
N PHE A 131 5.04 -13.26 -4.71
CA PHE A 131 3.93 -13.22 -3.77
C PHE A 131 3.31 -14.59 -3.50
N GLY A 132 3.86 -15.63 -4.09
CA GLY A 132 3.43 -17.02 -3.99
C GLY A 132 4.03 -17.85 -5.08
N LYS A 133 3.54 -19.09 -5.26
CA LYS A 133 3.97 -19.95 -6.33
C LYS A 133 3.50 -19.36 -7.67
N GLN A 134 4.45 -19.05 -8.57
CA GLN A 134 4.17 -18.43 -9.88
C GLN A 134 3.43 -17.09 -9.83
N THR A 135 3.37 -16.42 -8.67
CA THR A 135 2.62 -15.18 -8.49
C THR A 135 3.55 -14.00 -8.23
N VAL A 136 3.31 -12.92 -8.94
CA VAL A 136 4.09 -11.67 -8.87
C VAL A 136 3.21 -10.54 -8.37
N ARG A 137 3.80 -9.64 -7.59
CA ARG A 137 3.14 -8.42 -7.11
C ARG A 137 3.92 -7.19 -7.54
N PHE A 138 3.23 -6.27 -8.21
CA PHE A 138 3.68 -4.89 -8.43
C PHE A 138 2.92 -3.94 -7.50
N VAL A 139 3.55 -2.82 -7.18
CA VAL A 139 2.96 -1.75 -6.38
C VAL A 139 3.32 -0.41 -7.02
N THR A 140 2.31 0.37 -7.38
CA THR A 140 2.52 1.76 -7.80
C THR A 140 2.53 2.68 -6.59
N HIS A 141 3.33 3.72 -6.62
CA HIS A 141 3.50 4.65 -5.51
C HIS A 141 3.97 6.03 -6.01
N LEU A 142 4.17 6.96 -5.08
CA LEU A 142 4.50 8.37 -5.32
C LEU A 142 5.63 8.61 -6.35
N GLU A 143 6.62 7.72 -6.40
CA GLU A 143 7.78 7.85 -7.31
C GLU A 143 7.55 7.24 -8.70
N ILE A 144 6.40 6.58 -8.92
CA ILE A 144 6.04 6.05 -10.23
C ILE A 144 5.32 7.14 -11.03
N THR A 145 5.86 7.49 -12.18
CA THR A 145 5.32 8.50 -13.09
C THR A 145 4.76 7.86 -14.35
N ASP A 146 4.08 8.64 -15.19
CA ASP A 146 3.57 8.17 -16.49
C ASP A 146 4.63 8.18 -17.60
N ASN A 147 5.87 8.63 -17.29
CA ASN A 147 7.02 8.71 -18.20
C ASN A 147 7.94 7.50 -18.03
#